data_4d032e67eacead741d6cf5472df75495
#
_entry.id   4d032e67eacead741d6cf5472df75495
#
_cell.length_a   1.000
_cell.length_b   1.000
_cell.length_c   1.000
_cell.angle_alpha   90.00
_cell.angle_beta   90.00
_cell.angle_gamma   90.00
#
_symmetry.space_group_name_H-M   'P 1'
#
loop_
_entity.id
_entity.type
_entity.pdbx_description
1 polymer ?
#
loop_
_entity_poly.entity_id
_entity_poly.type
_entity_poly.pdbx_seq_one_letter_code
_entity_poly.pdbx_strand_id
1 'polypeptide(L)'
;MGYPRATVVKKSGKKQRYACVTVPDALRPLLNDRRQIFKSLGTEDEREAYERLSDKEAEIWRELDQAQVANHPLVQAAKKLEEVIAHKTFNDFEYFEWRPQELFDNEVRWAIEDDLRQRASVSMDWGATDPNDIIDMSAHLKIIQPIYDSFLEEFRKVSAENFAPKKRGRLFSDVVKEYHNSSLFKTNKKTNEPKRQKTLDKEVTQVATFMKWAGEVDLNAFTTSLATNYAEALVDPKNGLITKRGKVAGKETVDGYISSVRNVLNYARRKDYITTNPWAALGDALSGYGAAKLKYRDWSQEELRQYFTMQIPSQDKLAAAILATTGARLDEIALLEWDQLHSDITEDGKTVHWLDVTEGIVKNRPSRRLIPVLPKVWELIQQHPKNTNTKEPNRLFTYARGKDGKAQNKASRALIAHCRKISTDIRFAIHGLRHTFNTMCRNALIDTEMREFIVGRGGDGEGANYGQAAHVSTYIKELEKLDISFLDGMLAIEKQG
;
A
#
# COMPACT_ATOMS: atom_id res chain seq x y z
N MET A 1 -35.44 -34.39 21.63
CA MET A 1 -36.51 -34.09 22.60
C MET A 1 -37.38 -32.95 22.07
N GLY A 2 -38.72 -33.18 22.03
CA GLY A 2 -39.61 -32.10 21.57
C GLY A 2 -40.08 -31.28 22.77
N TYR A 3 -40.01 -29.97 22.69
CA TYR A 3 -40.66 -29.08 23.64
C TYR A 3 -42.17 -29.30 23.63
N PRO A 4 -42.89 -28.90 24.72
CA PRO A 4 -44.34 -28.93 24.75
C PRO A 4 -44.91 -28.11 23.58
N ARG A 5 -45.99 -28.65 22.97
CA ARG A 5 -46.66 -27.94 21.85
C ARG A 5 -47.30 -26.67 22.32
N ALA A 6 -47.29 -25.67 21.42
CA ALA A 6 -47.97 -24.41 21.69
C ALA A 6 -49.49 -24.58 21.69
N THR A 7 -50.16 -23.90 22.59
CA THR A 7 -51.62 -23.76 22.65
C THR A 7 -52.05 -22.33 22.37
N VAL A 8 -53.19 -22.17 21.69
CA VAL A 8 -53.77 -20.82 21.49
C VAL A 8 -54.52 -20.42 22.78
N VAL A 9 -54.10 -19.30 23.35
CA VAL A 9 -54.74 -18.79 24.60
C VAL A 9 -55.15 -17.33 24.45
N LYS A 10 -56.17 -16.90 25.22
CA LYS A 10 -56.60 -15.52 25.34
C LYS A 10 -56.16 -14.99 26.68
N LYS A 11 -55.34 -13.94 26.71
CA LYS A 11 -54.92 -13.30 27.97
C LYS A 11 -56.02 -12.35 28.48
N SER A 12 -56.22 -12.36 29.79
CA SER A 12 -57.15 -11.40 30.43
C SER A 12 -56.78 -9.95 30.10
N GLY A 13 -57.75 -9.17 29.67
CA GLY A 13 -57.56 -7.75 29.30
C GLY A 13 -56.89 -7.52 27.94
N LYS A 14 -56.58 -8.54 27.16
CA LYS A 14 -56.02 -8.41 25.82
C LYS A 14 -56.98 -8.91 24.73
N LYS A 15 -57.12 -8.17 23.62
CA LYS A 15 -58.01 -8.52 22.53
C LYS A 15 -57.40 -9.67 21.67
N GLN A 16 -56.10 -9.63 21.43
CA GLN A 16 -55.38 -10.60 20.59
C GLN A 16 -55.19 -11.94 21.25
N ARG A 17 -55.08 -13.01 20.44
CA ARG A 17 -54.71 -14.36 20.87
C ARG A 17 -53.21 -14.54 20.92
N TYR A 18 -52.74 -15.46 21.71
CA TYR A 18 -51.34 -15.74 21.97
C TYR A 18 -51.02 -17.22 21.81
N ALA A 19 -49.86 -17.55 21.22
CA ALA A 19 -49.22 -18.85 21.33
C ALA A 19 -48.62 -18.97 22.76
N CYS A 20 -48.93 -20.04 23.47
CA CYS A 20 -48.41 -20.29 24.81
C CYS A 20 -47.71 -21.65 24.83
N VAL A 21 -46.49 -21.67 25.31
CA VAL A 21 -45.72 -22.90 25.57
C VAL A 21 -45.35 -22.91 27.03
N THR A 22 -45.55 -24.08 27.68
CA THR A 22 -45.09 -24.30 29.06
C THR A 22 -43.57 -24.51 29.04
N VAL A 23 -42.86 -23.74 29.85
CA VAL A 23 -41.40 -23.88 30.00
C VAL A 23 -41.10 -25.12 30.85
N PRO A 24 -40.30 -26.08 30.35
CA PRO A 24 -39.81 -27.20 31.12
C PRO A 24 -39.14 -26.74 32.42
N ASP A 25 -39.35 -27.48 33.50
CA ASP A 25 -38.87 -27.12 34.84
C ASP A 25 -37.35 -26.85 34.86
N ALA A 26 -36.59 -27.69 34.14
CA ALA A 26 -35.15 -27.57 34.00
C ALA A 26 -34.68 -26.26 33.34
N LEU A 27 -35.51 -25.62 32.51
CA LEU A 27 -35.19 -24.37 31.79
C LEU A 27 -35.72 -23.10 32.48
N ARG A 28 -36.60 -23.27 33.50
CA ARG A 28 -37.18 -22.12 34.23
C ARG A 28 -36.12 -21.20 34.86
N PRO A 29 -35.11 -21.74 35.59
CA PRO A 29 -34.07 -20.92 36.18
C PRO A 29 -33.31 -20.10 35.13
N LEU A 30 -33.24 -20.59 33.90
CA LEU A 30 -32.54 -19.94 32.77
C LEU A 30 -33.34 -18.83 32.10
N LEU A 31 -34.64 -18.81 32.38
CA LEU A 31 -35.63 -17.92 31.79
C LEU A 31 -36.31 -17.05 32.85
N ASN A 32 -35.58 -16.69 33.92
CA ASN A 32 -36.06 -15.89 35.03
C ASN A 32 -37.33 -16.48 35.71
N ASP A 33 -37.31 -17.79 35.93
CA ASP A 33 -38.38 -18.60 36.54
C ASP A 33 -39.74 -18.49 35.82
N ARG A 34 -39.71 -18.14 34.54
CA ARG A 34 -40.93 -18.11 33.73
C ARG A 34 -41.49 -19.52 33.56
N ARG A 35 -42.75 -19.72 33.94
CA ARG A 35 -43.47 -20.96 33.75
C ARG A 35 -44.05 -21.14 32.35
N GLN A 36 -44.25 -20.04 31.64
CA GLN A 36 -44.85 -20.02 30.30
C GLN A 36 -44.27 -18.90 29.47
N ILE A 37 -44.08 -19.14 28.17
CA ILE A 37 -43.70 -18.16 27.15
C ILE A 37 -44.94 -17.87 26.29
N PHE A 38 -45.18 -16.62 26.02
CA PHE A 38 -46.29 -16.16 25.20
C PHE A 38 -45.79 -15.30 24.06
N LYS A 39 -46.22 -15.62 22.82
CA LYS A 39 -46.01 -14.79 21.64
C LYS A 39 -47.35 -14.38 21.05
N SER A 40 -47.53 -13.12 20.69
CA SER A 40 -48.76 -12.66 20.07
C SER A 40 -48.96 -13.26 18.69
N LEU A 41 -50.15 -13.73 18.37
CA LEU A 41 -50.55 -14.24 17.07
C LEU A 41 -51.04 -13.14 16.13
N GLY A 42 -51.20 -11.91 16.67
CA GLY A 42 -51.55 -10.73 15.88
C GLY A 42 -53.02 -10.71 15.37
N THR A 43 -53.86 -11.57 15.91
CA THR A 43 -55.27 -11.69 15.50
C THR A 43 -56.18 -11.96 16.70
N GLU A 44 -57.47 -11.57 16.57
CA GLU A 44 -58.54 -11.94 17.50
C GLU A 44 -59.30 -13.16 17.05
N ASP A 45 -59.27 -13.47 15.74
CA ASP A 45 -59.90 -14.60 15.13
C ASP A 45 -59.21 -15.95 15.52
N GLU A 46 -60.02 -16.93 15.86
CA GLU A 46 -59.53 -18.19 16.35
C GLU A 46 -58.90 -19.08 15.24
N ARG A 47 -59.51 -19.07 14.08
CA ARG A 47 -59.08 -19.88 12.94
C ARG A 47 -57.74 -19.33 12.41
N GLU A 48 -57.65 -18.03 12.23
CA GLU A 48 -56.43 -17.35 11.83
C GLU A 48 -55.30 -17.54 12.87
N ALA A 49 -55.63 -17.58 14.16
CA ALA A 49 -54.68 -17.85 15.23
C ALA A 49 -54.05 -19.23 15.12
N TYR A 50 -54.87 -20.26 14.77
CA TYR A 50 -54.33 -21.60 14.56
C TYR A 50 -53.46 -21.72 13.29
N GLU A 51 -53.76 -20.98 12.24
CA GLU A 51 -52.93 -20.94 11.03
C GLU A 51 -51.53 -20.34 11.31
N ARG A 52 -51.42 -19.37 12.21
CA ARG A 52 -50.16 -18.70 12.60
C ARG A 52 -49.43 -19.39 13.77
N LEU A 53 -50.04 -20.42 14.36
CA LEU A 53 -49.52 -21.05 15.57
C LEU A 53 -48.16 -21.69 15.36
N SER A 54 -47.97 -22.41 14.28
CA SER A 54 -46.72 -23.14 13.99
C SER A 54 -45.51 -22.22 13.91
N ASP A 55 -45.66 -21.05 13.29
CA ASP A 55 -44.55 -20.12 13.19
C ASP A 55 -44.13 -19.53 14.55
N LYS A 56 -45.13 -19.21 15.39
CA LYS A 56 -44.87 -18.73 16.74
C LYS A 56 -44.40 -19.79 17.69
N GLU A 57 -44.81 -21.03 17.51
CA GLU A 57 -44.25 -22.19 18.21
C GLU A 57 -42.76 -22.33 17.90
N ALA A 58 -42.39 -22.28 16.63
CA ALA A 58 -40.98 -22.34 16.22
C ALA A 58 -40.15 -21.20 16.77
N GLU A 59 -40.72 -19.99 16.90
CA GLU A 59 -40.05 -18.86 17.56
C GLU A 59 -39.81 -19.11 19.06
N ILE A 60 -40.80 -19.71 19.76
CA ILE A 60 -40.67 -20.04 21.20
C ILE A 60 -39.64 -21.16 21.40
N TRP A 61 -39.69 -22.21 20.57
CA TRP A 61 -38.73 -23.30 20.65
C TRP A 61 -37.30 -22.82 20.42
N ARG A 62 -37.07 -21.92 19.48
CA ARG A 62 -35.76 -21.29 19.30
C ARG A 62 -35.31 -20.49 20.54
N GLU A 63 -36.24 -19.82 21.26
CA GLU A 63 -35.92 -19.11 22.51
C GLU A 63 -35.52 -20.11 23.62
N LEU A 64 -36.19 -21.28 23.68
CA LEU A 64 -35.85 -22.38 24.61
C LEU A 64 -34.50 -23.02 24.27
N ASP A 65 -34.22 -23.28 22.99
CA ASP A 65 -32.93 -23.80 22.51
C ASP A 65 -31.78 -22.85 22.85
N GLN A 66 -31.99 -21.55 22.61
CA GLN A 66 -30.96 -20.53 22.93
C GLN A 66 -30.68 -20.45 24.44
N ALA A 67 -31.70 -20.55 25.27
CA ALA A 67 -31.54 -20.60 26.74
C ALA A 67 -30.77 -21.86 27.18
N GLN A 68 -31.08 -23.01 26.56
CA GLN A 68 -30.41 -24.26 26.85
C GLN A 68 -28.93 -24.24 26.43
N VAL A 69 -28.64 -23.71 25.22
CA VAL A 69 -27.26 -23.55 24.71
C VAL A 69 -26.48 -22.59 25.59
N ALA A 70 -27.06 -21.42 25.93
CA ALA A 70 -26.39 -20.41 26.74
C ALA A 70 -25.98 -20.93 28.14
N ASN A 71 -26.70 -21.92 28.67
CA ASN A 71 -26.41 -22.53 29.97
C ASN A 71 -25.72 -23.88 29.87
N HIS A 72 -25.36 -24.31 28.68
CA HIS A 72 -24.59 -25.52 28.50
C HIS A 72 -23.28 -25.42 29.30
N PRO A 73 -22.89 -26.48 30.07
CA PRO A 73 -21.66 -26.42 30.88
C PRO A 73 -20.42 -26.01 30.11
N LEU A 74 -20.29 -26.40 28.85
CA LEU A 74 -19.22 -26.01 27.97
C LEU A 74 -19.23 -24.50 27.70
N VAL A 75 -20.40 -23.89 27.44
CA VAL A 75 -20.54 -22.45 27.18
C VAL A 75 -20.25 -21.63 28.45
N GLN A 76 -20.71 -22.13 29.61
CA GLN A 76 -20.43 -21.49 30.91
C GLN A 76 -18.95 -21.58 31.29
N ALA A 77 -18.30 -22.69 30.99
CA ALA A 77 -16.89 -22.88 31.24
C ALA A 77 -16.04 -22.03 30.28
N ALA A 78 -16.49 -21.86 29.04
CA ALA A 78 -15.86 -20.93 28.08
C ALA A 78 -15.93 -19.50 28.57
N LYS A 79 -17.09 -19.02 29.02
CA LYS A 79 -17.25 -17.70 29.60
C LYS A 79 -16.35 -17.47 30.82
N LYS A 80 -16.28 -18.49 31.74
CA LYS A 80 -15.33 -18.41 32.85
C LYS A 80 -13.87 -18.37 32.40
N LEU A 81 -13.53 -19.10 31.34
CA LEU A 81 -12.19 -19.09 30.79
C LEU A 81 -11.87 -17.72 30.16
N GLU A 82 -12.83 -17.10 29.45
CA GLU A 82 -12.73 -15.75 28.94
C GLU A 82 -12.51 -14.72 30.05
N GLU A 83 -13.27 -14.79 31.14
CA GLU A 83 -13.10 -13.93 32.30
C GLU A 83 -11.69 -14.11 32.92
N VAL A 84 -11.19 -15.31 33.03
CA VAL A 84 -9.86 -15.61 33.55
C VAL A 84 -8.76 -15.08 32.61
N ILE A 85 -8.97 -15.19 31.31
CA ILE A 85 -8.04 -14.64 30.29
C ILE A 85 -8.10 -13.12 30.29
N ALA A 86 -9.29 -12.52 30.40
CA ALA A 86 -9.48 -11.07 30.45
C ALA A 86 -8.90 -10.41 31.73
N HIS A 87 -8.91 -11.14 32.85
CA HIS A 87 -8.35 -10.66 34.13
C HIS A 87 -6.88 -10.95 34.33
N LYS A 88 -6.28 -11.86 33.57
CA LYS A 88 -4.82 -12.04 33.56
C LYS A 88 -4.21 -11.04 32.60
N THR A 89 -4.00 -9.83 33.13
CA THR A 89 -3.15 -8.76 32.63
C THR A 89 -2.99 -8.65 31.12
N PHE A 90 -3.64 -7.66 30.58
CA PHE A 90 -3.54 -7.14 29.20
C PHE A 90 -2.07 -7.03 28.71
N ASN A 91 -1.11 -6.94 29.60
CA ASN A 91 0.31 -6.79 29.28
C ASN A 91 1.04 -8.08 28.85
N ASP A 92 0.49 -9.26 29.16
CA ASP A 92 1.13 -10.52 28.79
C ASP A 92 0.53 -11.13 27.51
N PHE A 93 -0.57 -10.59 26.98
CA PHE A 93 -1.35 -11.12 25.88
C PHE A 93 -1.50 -10.17 24.68
N GLU A 94 -0.76 -9.07 24.62
CA GLU A 94 -0.81 -8.09 23.52
C GLU A 94 -0.45 -8.65 22.12
N TYR A 95 -0.11 -9.95 22.03
CA TYR A 95 0.41 -10.60 20.83
C TYR A 95 -0.47 -11.73 20.27
N PHE A 96 -1.67 -11.94 20.80
CA PHE A 96 -2.55 -12.99 20.31
C PHE A 96 -3.68 -12.48 19.44
N GLU A 97 -3.57 -12.69 18.12
CA GLU A 97 -4.68 -12.60 17.15
C GLU A 97 -5.74 -13.69 17.35
N TRP A 98 -5.55 -14.60 18.28
CA TRP A 98 -6.54 -15.60 18.64
C TRP A 98 -7.51 -15.01 19.67
N ARG A 99 -8.72 -14.71 19.20
CA ARG A 99 -9.86 -14.52 20.10
C ARG A 99 -10.37 -15.92 20.46
N PRO A 100 -10.19 -16.41 21.70
CA PRO A 100 -10.78 -17.67 22.16
C PRO A 100 -12.28 -17.73 21.89
N GLN A 101 -12.92 -16.56 21.86
CA GLN A 101 -14.32 -16.34 21.54
C GLN A 101 -14.71 -16.78 20.13
N GLU A 102 -13.91 -16.50 19.10
CA GLU A 102 -14.26 -16.86 17.72
C GLU A 102 -14.17 -18.37 17.45
N LEU A 103 -13.21 -19.04 18.07
CA LEU A 103 -13.12 -20.50 17.98
C LEU A 103 -14.24 -21.20 18.78
N PHE A 104 -14.57 -20.67 19.94
CA PHE A 104 -15.59 -21.21 20.82
C PHE A 104 -17.01 -20.93 20.30
N ASP A 105 -17.28 -19.73 19.78
CA ASP A 105 -18.60 -19.37 19.25
C ASP A 105 -18.93 -20.10 17.96
N ASN A 106 -17.95 -20.37 17.10
CA ASN A 106 -18.24 -20.95 15.79
C ASN A 106 -18.20 -22.48 15.76
N GLU A 107 -17.22 -23.13 16.35
CA GLU A 107 -17.09 -24.60 16.24
C GLU A 107 -17.77 -25.36 17.38
N VAL A 108 -17.56 -24.93 18.61
CA VAL A 108 -18.11 -25.68 19.78
C VAL A 108 -19.59 -25.39 19.96
N ARG A 109 -20.02 -24.13 19.77
CA ARG A 109 -21.43 -23.76 19.82
C ARG A 109 -22.22 -24.44 18.71
N TRP A 110 -21.68 -24.47 17.49
CA TRP A 110 -22.27 -25.17 16.35
C TRP A 110 -22.35 -26.65 16.58
N ALA A 111 -21.30 -27.30 17.11
CA ALA A 111 -21.30 -28.74 17.43
C ALA A 111 -22.32 -29.08 18.51
N ILE A 112 -22.48 -28.21 19.53
CA ILE A 112 -23.51 -28.41 20.59
C ILE A 112 -24.90 -28.21 20.00
N GLU A 113 -25.12 -27.20 19.18
CA GLU A 113 -26.40 -26.93 18.53
C GLU A 113 -26.79 -28.09 17.57
N ASP A 114 -25.81 -28.62 16.84
CA ASP A 114 -26.02 -29.76 15.92
C ASP A 114 -26.34 -31.06 16.67
N ASP A 115 -25.61 -31.34 17.75
CA ASP A 115 -25.91 -32.52 18.62
C ASP A 115 -27.30 -32.41 19.24
N LEU A 116 -27.68 -31.24 19.74
CA LEU A 116 -29.03 -31.01 20.30
C LEU A 116 -30.12 -31.15 19.21
N ARG A 117 -29.89 -30.69 17.99
CA ARG A 117 -30.81 -30.83 16.85
C ARG A 117 -30.95 -32.27 16.41
N GLN A 118 -29.84 -33.02 16.32
CA GLN A 118 -29.87 -34.46 15.95
C GLN A 118 -30.67 -35.27 16.98
N ARG A 119 -30.52 -35.02 18.26
CA ARG A 119 -31.28 -35.69 19.31
C ARG A 119 -32.75 -35.32 19.31
N ALA A 120 -33.08 -34.04 19.02
CA ALA A 120 -34.46 -33.61 18.85
C ALA A 120 -35.13 -34.31 17.66
N SER A 121 -34.41 -34.50 16.54
CA SER A 121 -34.93 -35.20 15.36
C SER A 121 -35.16 -36.69 15.58
N VAL A 122 -34.29 -37.36 16.33
CA VAL A 122 -34.43 -38.77 16.68
C VAL A 122 -35.64 -39.01 17.61
N SER A 123 -35.98 -38.05 18.50
CA SER A 123 -37.17 -38.18 19.36
C SER A 123 -38.49 -37.95 18.62
N MET A 124 -38.48 -37.27 17.48
CA MET A 124 -39.70 -37.12 16.66
C MET A 124 -40.11 -38.38 15.91
N ASP A 125 -39.15 -39.25 15.57
CA ASP A 125 -39.42 -40.49 14.82
C ASP A 125 -40.02 -41.64 15.66
N TRP A 126 -39.99 -41.55 16.97
CA TRP A 126 -40.40 -42.62 17.87
C TRP A 126 -41.68 -42.35 18.66
N GLY A 127 -42.54 -41.48 18.28
CA GLY A 127 -43.92 -41.38 18.84
C GLY A 127 -44.04 -41.29 20.38
N ALA A 128 -42.99 -40.96 21.09
CA ALA A 128 -42.98 -40.84 22.55
C ALA A 128 -43.60 -39.52 22.96
N THR A 129 -44.85 -39.60 23.42
CA THR A 129 -45.64 -38.50 23.99
C THR A 129 -45.58 -38.49 25.51
N ASP A 130 -44.51 -38.93 26.14
CA ASP A 130 -44.40 -38.86 27.60
C ASP A 130 -43.81 -37.50 28.02
N PRO A 131 -44.59 -36.69 28.78
CA PRO A 131 -44.10 -35.42 29.33
C PRO A 131 -42.92 -35.56 30.29
N ASN A 132 -42.59 -36.80 30.70
CA ASN A 132 -41.46 -37.10 31.60
C ASN A 132 -40.14 -37.41 30.89
N ASP A 133 -40.14 -37.49 29.57
CA ASP A 133 -38.90 -37.55 28.78
C ASP A 133 -38.20 -36.15 28.70
N ILE A 134 -38.37 -35.40 29.79
CA ILE A 134 -37.66 -34.17 30.02
C ILE A 134 -36.18 -34.51 30.15
N ILE A 135 -35.39 -33.87 29.34
CA ILE A 135 -33.92 -33.86 29.28
C ILE A 135 -33.33 -34.19 30.65
N ASP A 136 -32.88 -35.42 30.83
CA ASP A 136 -32.02 -35.76 31.96
C ASP A 136 -30.67 -35.06 31.74
N MET A 137 -30.61 -33.81 32.24
CA MET A 137 -29.40 -32.98 32.20
C MET A 137 -28.22 -33.71 32.86
N SER A 138 -28.49 -34.63 33.80
CA SER A 138 -27.45 -35.41 34.46
C SER A 138 -26.86 -36.48 33.55
N ALA A 139 -27.68 -37.12 32.71
CA ALA A 139 -27.21 -38.05 31.69
C ALA A 139 -26.45 -37.31 30.56
N HIS A 140 -26.92 -36.11 30.19
CA HIS A 140 -26.27 -35.26 29.18
C HIS A 140 -24.90 -34.80 29.66
N LEU A 141 -24.79 -34.36 30.91
CA LEU A 141 -23.52 -33.97 31.53
C LEU A 141 -22.52 -35.13 31.58
N LYS A 142 -22.97 -36.36 31.83
CA LYS A 142 -22.11 -37.57 31.85
C LYS A 142 -21.49 -37.86 30.47
N ILE A 143 -22.18 -37.55 29.39
CA ILE A 143 -21.69 -37.78 28.04
C ILE A 143 -20.77 -36.62 27.60
N ILE A 144 -21.09 -35.39 27.97
CA ILE A 144 -20.38 -34.17 27.51
C ILE A 144 -19.20 -33.86 28.43
N GLN A 145 -19.26 -34.16 29.71
CA GLN A 145 -18.15 -33.88 30.64
C GLN A 145 -16.80 -34.49 30.19
N PRO A 146 -16.72 -35.74 29.72
CA PRO A 146 -15.47 -36.32 29.22
C PRO A 146 -14.96 -35.61 27.95
N ILE A 147 -15.88 -35.18 27.07
CA ILE A 147 -15.52 -34.41 25.85
C ILE A 147 -14.98 -33.03 26.24
N TYR A 148 -15.61 -32.40 27.21
CA TYR A 148 -15.17 -31.12 27.77
C TYR A 148 -13.82 -31.24 28.48
N ASP A 149 -13.63 -32.27 29.30
CA ASP A 149 -12.36 -32.46 30.01
C ASP A 149 -11.22 -32.76 29.03
N SER A 150 -11.48 -33.53 27.97
CA SER A 150 -10.55 -33.77 26.87
C SER A 150 -10.21 -32.51 26.12
N PHE A 151 -11.22 -31.68 25.82
CA PHE A 151 -11.03 -30.38 25.17
C PHE A 151 -10.22 -29.43 26.04
N LEU A 152 -10.52 -29.33 27.35
CA LEU A 152 -9.74 -28.51 28.27
C LEU A 152 -8.28 -28.97 28.39
N GLU A 153 -8.06 -30.28 28.34
CA GLU A 153 -6.72 -30.85 28.40
C GLU A 153 -5.94 -30.57 27.14
N GLU A 154 -6.59 -30.69 25.99
CA GLU A 154 -5.99 -30.35 24.69
C GLU A 154 -5.77 -28.82 24.54
N PHE A 155 -6.73 -28.01 24.97
CA PHE A 155 -6.58 -26.55 25.05
C PHE A 155 -5.45 -26.14 26.01
N ARG A 156 -5.30 -26.83 27.17
CA ARG A 156 -4.16 -26.57 28.06
C ARG A 156 -2.84 -26.98 27.45
N LYS A 157 -2.77 -28.06 26.66
CA LYS A 157 -1.57 -28.45 25.92
C LYS A 157 -1.24 -27.42 24.83
N VAL A 158 -2.21 -27.09 24.01
CA VAL A 158 -2.06 -26.08 22.96
C VAL A 158 -1.74 -24.69 23.55
N SER A 159 -2.39 -24.34 24.68
CA SER A 159 -2.08 -23.12 25.43
C SER A 159 -0.68 -23.17 26.04
N ALA A 160 -0.30 -24.28 26.70
CA ALA A 160 1.04 -24.43 27.28
C ALA A 160 2.14 -24.38 26.21
N GLU A 161 1.89 -24.94 25.02
CA GLU A 161 2.80 -24.85 23.89
C GLU A 161 2.86 -23.45 23.27
N ASN A 162 1.73 -22.75 23.24
CA ASN A 162 1.62 -21.41 22.64
C ASN A 162 1.83 -20.29 23.68
N PHE A 163 1.55 -20.52 24.99
CA PHE A 163 1.71 -19.57 26.10
C PHE A 163 2.91 -19.86 27.00
N ALA A 164 3.70 -20.92 26.72
CA ALA A 164 5.04 -20.94 27.27
C ALA A 164 5.69 -19.58 26.91
N PRO A 165 6.36 -18.86 27.83
CA PRO A 165 7.01 -17.61 27.50
C PRO A 165 7.91 -17.92 26.33
N LYS A 166 7.45 -17.57 25.13
CA LYS A 166 8.28 -17.66 23.92
C LYS A 166 9.53 -16.92 24.32
N LYS A 167 10.70 -17.60 24.30
CA LYS A 167 12.00 -16.90 24.41
C LYS A 167 11.82 -15.62 23.65
N ARG A 168 12.03 -14.45 24.31
CA ARG A 168 11.85 -13.14 23.70
C ARG A 168 12.36 -13.24 22.28
N GLY A 169 11.46 -13.05 21.31
CA GLY A 169 11.82 -13.15 19.93
C GLY A 169 12.87 -12.08 19.66
N ARG A 170 13.56 -12.21 18.56
CA ARG A 170 14.61 -11.25 18.22
C ARG A 170 13.98 -9.88 17.98
N LEU A 171 14.52 -8.84 18.57
CA LEU A 171 14.02 -7.48 18.42
C LEU A 171 14.27 -6.98 16.98
N PHE A 172 13.32 -6.27 16.44
CA PHE A 172 13.44 -5.66 15.10
C PHE A 172 14.63 -4.71 15.02
N SER A 173 14.91 -3.94 16.08
CA SER A 173 16.05 -3.04 16.17
C SER A 173 17.40 -3.72 15.99
N ASP A 174 17.57 -4.95 16.51
CA ASP A 174 18.81 -5.70 16.34
C ASP A 174 18.96 -6.21 14.90
N VAL A 175 17.86 -6.67 14.30
CA VAL A 175 17.87 -7.07 12.90
C VAL A 175 18.14 -5.89 11.96
N VAL A 176 17.63 -4.71 12.29
CA VAL A 176 17.95 -3.46 11.55
C VAL A 176 19.45 -3.19 11.55
N LYS A 177 20.11 -3.29 12.72
CA LYS A 177 21.57 -3.10 12.83
C LYS A 177 22.33 -4.08 11.93
N GLU A 178 21.96 -5.36 11.98
CA GLU A 178 22.58 -6.38 11.13
C GLU A 178 22.34 -6.15 9.65
N TYR A 179 21.09 -5.83 9.27
CA TYR A 179 20.72 -5.54 7.91
C TYR A 179 21.51 -4.37 7.33
N HIS A 180 21.60 -3.25 8.05
CA HIS A 180 22.35 -2.07 7.60
C HIS A 180 23.86 -2.33 7.43
N ASN A 181 24.41 -3.29 8.17
CA ASN A 181 25.82 -3.71 8.02
C ASN A 181 26.04 -4.72 6.87
N SER A 182 24.96 -5.34 6.38
CA SER A 182 25.03 -6.41 5.38
C SER A 182 25.29 -5.90 3.96
N SER A 183 25.85 -6.76 3.11
CA SER A 183 25.97 -6.51 1.68
C SER A 183 24.60 -6.35 0.99
N LEU A 184 23.55 -7.04 1.48
CA LEU A 184 22.19 -6.96 0.94
C LEU A 184 21.58 -5.55 1.09
N PHE A 185 21.94 -4.81 2.13
CA PHE A 185 21.56 -3.41 2.27
C PHE A 185 22.30 -2.52 1.27
N LYS A 186 23.60 -2.72 1.14
CA LYS A 186 24.51 -1.86 0.37
C LYS A 186 24.41 -2.07 -1.14
N THR A 187 23.92 -3.24 -1.60
CA THR A 187 23.92 -3.65 -3.00
C THR A 187 22.51 -3.61 -3.62
N ASN A 188 22.43 -3.22 -4.87
CA ASN A 188 21.18 -3.26 -5.65
C ASN A 188 20.89 -4.73 -6.04
N LYS A 189 19.69 -5.21 -5.67
CA LYS A 189 19.27 -6.61 -5.91
C LYS A 189 19.21 -7.02 -7.41
N LYS A 190 19.01 -6.04 -8.32
CA LYS A 190 18.85 -6.29 -9.75
C LYS A 190 20.18 -6.25 -10.50
N THR A 191 21.03 -5.28 -10.18
CA THR A 191 22.26 -5.02 -10.92
C THR A 191 23.51 -5.53 -10.23
N ASN A 192 23.38 -5.97 -8.98
CA ASN A 192 24.49 -6.34 -8.09
C ASN A 192 25.54 -5.22 -7.88
N GLU A 193 25.20 -3.99 -8.25
CA GLU A 193 26.03 -2.79 -8.06
C GLU A 193 25.79 -2.14 -6.69
N PRO A 194 26.77 -1.38 -6.16
CA PRO A 194 26.57 -0.63 -4.93
C PRO A 194 25.41 0.36 -5.05
N LYS A 195 24.55 0.40 -4.04
CA LYS A 195 23.51 1.45 -3.95
C LYS A 195 24.16 2.81 -3.71
N ARG A 196 23.56 3.86 -4.29
CA ARG A 196 23.96 5.24 -4.04
C ARG A 196 23.71 5.62 -2.57
N GLN A 197 24.62 6.40 -1.99
CA GLN A 197 24.52 6.83 -0.59
C GLN A 197 23.14 7.45 -0.26
N LYS A 198 22.61 8.32 -1.11
CA LYS A 198 21.26 8.91 -0.96
C LYS A 198 20.14 7.86 -0.85
N THR A 199 20.27 6.72 -1.51
CA THR A 199 19.28 5.63 -1.42
C THR A 199 19.39 4.92 -0.09
N LEU A 200 20.62 4.71 0.40
CA LEU A 200 20.90 4.13 1.71
C LEU A 200 20.37 5.05 2.82
N ASP A 201 20.71 6.34 2.79
CA ASP A 201 20.27 7.34 3.77
C ASP A 201 18.75 7.46 3.85
N LYS A 202 18.09 7.37 2.67
CA LYS A 202 16.63 7.36 2.59
C LYS A 202 16.05 6.14 3.30
N GLU A 203 16.57 4.95 3.04
CA GLU A 203 16.10 3.68 3.64
C GLU A 203 16.32 3.70 5.16
N VAL A 204 17.50 4.14 5.61
CA VAL A 204 17.79 4.34 7.04
C VAL A 204 16.79 5.28 7.71
N THR A 205 16.52 6.43 7.08
CA THR A 205 15.55 7.41 7.63
C THR A 205 14.14 6.82 7.71
N GLN A 206 13.73 6.06 6.72
CA GLN A 206 12.40 5.44 6.66
C GLN A 206 12.24 4.36 7.75
N VAL A 207 13.24 3.49 7.92
CA VAL A 207 13.24 2.47 8.98
C VAL A 207 13.29 3.13 10.38
N ALA A 208 14.11 4.16 10.57
CA ALA A 208 14.17 4.90 11.82
C ALA A 208 12.83 5.57 12.19
N THR A 209 12.08 6.03 11.19
CA THR A 209 10.73 6.60 11.39
C THR A 209 9.77 5.53 11.94
N PHE A 210 9.80 4.31 11.39
CA PHE A 210 9.02 3.19 11.89
C PHE A 210 9.39 2.86 13.33
N MET A 211 10.70 2.68 13.62
CA MET A 211 11.18 2.36 14.96
C MET A 211 10.81 3.43 16.00
N LYS A 212 10.83 4.70 15.61
CA LYS A 212 10.41 5.80 16.48
C LYS A 212 8.92 5.74 16.80
N TRP A 213 8.09 5.36 15.83
CA TRP A 213 6.65 5.25 15.99
C TRP A 213 6.23 4.00 16.76
N ALA A 214 6.78 2.84 16.39
CA ALA A 214 6.38 1.54 16.93
C ALA A 214 7.11 1.20 18.26
N GLY A 215 8.22 1.86 18.58
CA GLY A 215 9.08 1.48 19.71
C GLY A 215 9.86 0.20 19.44
N GLU A 216 10.17 -0.53 20.48
CA GLU A 216 10.81 -1.85 20.41
C GLU A 216 9.77 -2.91 20.05
N VAL A 217 9.92 -3.54 18.89
CA VAL A 217 8.99 -4.54 18.35
C VAL A 217 9.70 -5.88 18.19
N ASP A 218 9.07 -6.95 18.69
CA ASP A 218 9.50 -8.32 18.42
C ASP A 218 9.17 -8.69 16.96
N LEU A 219 10.03 -9.47 16.30
CA LEU A 219 9.79 -9.90 14.91
C LEU A 219 8.48 -10.67 14.74
N ASN A 220 8.02 -11.37 15.78
CA ASN A 220 6.76 -12.13 15.72
C ASN A 220 5.52 -11.25 15.85
N ALA A 221 5.68 -9.97 16.22
CA ALA A 221 4.58 -9.01 16.35
C ALA A 221 4.24 -8.29 15.05
N PHE A 222 4.94 -8.57 13.96
CA PHE A 222 4.63 -7.98 12.66
C PHE A 222 3.39 -8.63 12.05
N THR A 223 2.32 -7.86 11.90
CA THR A 223 1.04 -8.25 11.32
C THR A 223 0.66 -7.32 10.18
N THR A 224 -0.37 -7.68 9.41
CA THR A 224 -0.98 -6.78 8.43
C THR A 224 -1.58 -5.55 9.11
N SER A 225 -2.22 -5.71 10.28
CA SER A 225 -2.77 -4.61 11.08
C SER A 225 -1.69 -3.61 11.49
N LEU A 226 -0.51 -4.07 11.90
CA LEU A 226 0.61 -3.18 12.20
C LEU A 226 1.04 -2.35 10.98
N ALA A 227 0.99 -2.94 9.78
CA ALA A 227 1.30 -2.22 8.54
C ALA A 227 0.27 -1.15 8.21
N THR A 228 -1.03 -1.44 8.36
CA THR A 228 -2.11 -0.47 8.10
C THR A 228 -2.10 0.65 9.13
N ASN A 229 -1.95 0.35 10.41
CA ASN A 229 -1.82 1.35 11.48
C ASN A 229 -0.61 2.29 11.23
N TYR A 230 0.52 1.72 10.78
CA TYR A 230 1.67 2.54 10.42
C TYR A 230 1.40 3.40 9.19
N ALA A 231 0.73 2.88 8.17
CA ALA A 231 0.33 3.67 6.99
C ALA A 231 -0.59 4.84 7.38
N GLU A 232 -1.56 4.61 8.26
CA GLU A 232 -2.42 5.66 8.84
C GLU A 232 -1.61 6.72 9.58
N ALA A 233 -0.71 6.29 10.47
CA ALA A 233 0.17 7.19 11.19
C ALA A 233 1.08 8.02 10.28
N LEU A 234 1.47 7.49 9.12
CA LEU A 234 2.26 8.23 8.13
C LEU A 234 1.47 9.38 7.50
N VAL A 235 0.17 9.19 7.23
CA VAL A 235 -0.64 10.10 6.40
C VAL A 235 -1.68 10.89 7.18
N ASP A 236 -1.77 10.75 8.49
CA ASP A 236 -2.71 11.55 9.31
C ASP A 236 -2.63 13.03 8.90
N PRO A 237 -3.76 13.66 8.52
CA PRO A 237 -3.75 15.05 8.04
C PRO A 237 -3.28 16.06 9.08
N LYS A 238 -3.47 15.77 10.37
CA LYS A 238 -3.12 16.66 11.48
C LYS A 238 -1.73 16.39 12.03
N ASN A 239 -1.41 15.13 12.31
CA ASN A 239 -0.22 14.73 13.04
C ASN A 239 0.60 13.65 12.33
N GLY A 240 0.37 13.42 11.04
CA GLY A 240 1.06 12.35 10.30
C GLY A 240 2.58 12.49 10.34
N LEU A 241 3.27 11.38 10.53
CA LEU A 241 4.73 11.31 10.69
C LEU A 241 5.49 11.95 9.52
N ILE A 242 4.91 11.93 8.33
CA ILE A 242 5.49 12.50 7.10
C ILE A 242 4.62 13.59 6.48
N THR A 243 3.55 14.00 7.15
CA THR A 243 2.70 15.12 6.75
C THR A 243 3.47 16.43 6.97
N LYS A 244 3.62 17.22 5.92
CA LYS A 244 4.32 18.51 6.00
C LYS A 244 3.40 19.65 5.63
N ARG A 245 3.25 20.63 6.51
CA ARG A 245 2.44 21.85 6.28
C ARG A 245 1.00 21.51 5.87
N GLY A 246 0.38 20.51 6.52
CA GLY A 246 -0.97 20.03 6.24
C GLY A 246 -1.13 19.27 4.90
N LYS A 247 -0.04 18.96 4.21
CA LYS A 247 -0.08 18.16 2.97
C LYS A 247 0.22 16.70 3.28
N VAL A 248 -0.76 15.86 3.02
CA VAL A 248 -0.63 14.41 3.12
C VAL A 248 0.39 13.90 2.10
N ALA A 249 1.24 12.96 2.52
CA ALA A 249 2.24 12.38 1.63
C ALA A 249 1.59 11.58 0.49
N GLY A 250 2.23 11.61 -0.68
CA GLY A 250 1.78 10.81 -1.82
C GLY A 250 1.95 9.31 -1.59
N LYS A 251 1.08 8.50 -2.20
CA LYS A 251 1.07 7.03 -2.12
C LYS A 251 2.46 6.42 -2.32
N GLU A 252 3.21 6.82 -3.35
CA GLU A 252 4.57 6.30 -3.60
C GLU A 252 5.55 6.57 -2.45
N THR A 253 5.31 7.63 -1.67
CA THR A 253 6.11 7.93 -0.48
C THR A 253 5.76 6.97 0.64
N VAL A 254 4.46 6.75 0.90
CA VAL A 254 3.97 5.77 1.89
C VAL A 254 4.50 4.38 1.56
N ASP A 255 4.31 3.93 0.30
CA ASP A 255 4.83 2.65 -0.19
C ASP A 255 6.34 2.51 0.02
N GLY A 256 7.08 3.61 -0.09
CA GLY A 256 8.52 3.67 0.19
C GLY A 256 8.85 3.37 1.66
N TYR A 257 8.11 3.96 2.59
CA TYR A 257 8.30 3.73 4.04
C TYR A 257 7.99 2.28 4.40
N ILE A 258 6.85 1.76 3.94
CA ILE A 258 6.47 0.35 4.15
C ILE A 258 7.51 -0.60 3.52
N SER A 259 7.98 -0.30 2.31
CA SER A 259 8.97 -1.14 1.61
C SER A 259 10.31 -1.19 2.32
N SER A 260 10.72 -0.12 2.99
CA SER A 260 11.96 -0.10 3.76
C SER A 260 11.90 -1.04 4.98
N VAL A 261 10.78 -1.06 5.69
CA VAL A 261 10.54 -2.03 6.79
C VAL A 261 10.45 -3.45 6.22
N ARG A 262 9.72 -3.65 5.13
CA ARG A 262 9.61 -4.94 4.43
C ARG A 262 10.97 -5.50 4.02
N ASN A 263 11.93 -4.66 3.65
CA ASN A 263 13.28 -5.10 3.31
C ASN A 263 14.02 -5.70 4.50
N VAL A 264 13.85 -5.13 5.69
CA VAL A 264 14.41 -5.67 6.95
C VAL A 264 13.77 -7.01 7.28
N LEU A 265 12.43 -7.13 7.17
CA LEU A 265 11.73 -8.40 7.37
C LEU A 265 12.15 -9.47 6.33
N ASN A 266 12.40 -9.08 5.08
CA ASN A 266 12.95 -9.98 4.07
C ASN A 266 14.37 -10.46 4.42
N TYR A 267 15.18 -9.60 5.06
CA TYR A 267 16.47 -9.99 5.59
C TYR A 267 16.31 -10.98 6.75
N ALA A 268 15.41 -10.69 7.69
CA ALA A 268 15.08 -11.58 8.81
C ALA A 268 14.66 -12.97 8.32
N ARG A 269 13.81 -13.04 7.30
CA ARG A 269 13.42 -14.33 6.67
C ARG A 269 14.60 -15.06 6.04
N ARG A 270 15.51 -14.35 5.37
CA ARG A 270 16.72 -14.97 4.76
C ARG A 270 17.73 -15.49 5.80
N LYS A 271 17.62 -15.00 7.02
CA LYS A 271 18.43 -15.43 8.17
C LYS A 271 17.71 -16.45 9.05
N ASP A 272 16.54 -16.92 8.61
CA ASP A 272 15.68 -17.86 9.34
C ASP A 272 15.28 -17.37 10.74
N TYR A 273 15.24 -16.02 10.94
CA TYR A 273 14.73 -15.42 12.17
C TYR A 273 13.22 -15.44 12.23
N ILE A 274 12.55 -15.44 11.06
CA ILE A 274 11.13 -15.64 10.84
C ILE A 274 10.93 -16.60 9.66
N THR A 275 9.88 -17.38 9.69
CA THR A 275 9.55 -18.35 8.62
C THR A 275 8.98 -17.66 7.40
N THR A 276 8.13 -16.67 7.60
CA THR A 276 7.48 -15.88 6.54
C THR A 276 7.62 -14.40 6.82
N ASN A 277 7.56 -13.56 5.78
CA ASN A 277 7.47 -12.12 5.96
C ASN A 277 5.99 -11.70 5.92
N PRO A 278 5.40 -11.25 7.04
CA PRO A 278 3.98 -10.85 7.08
C PRO A 278 3.66 -9.65 6.17
N TRP A 279 4.68 -8.85 5.83
CA TRP A 279 4.54 -7.68 4.97
C TRP A 279 4.89 -7.96 3.49
N ALA A 280 5.01 -9.23 3.08
CA ALA A 280 5.36 -9.58 1.70
C ALA A 280 4.29 -9.13 0.69
N ALA A 281 3.01 -9.30 1.02
CA ALA A 281 1.87 -9.08 0.14
C ALA A 281 0.83 -8.15 0.82
N LEU A 282 1.12 -6.85 0.89
CA LEU A 282 0.24 -5.85 1.50
C LEU A 282 -0.58 -5.05 0.47
N GLY A 283 -0.62 -5.45 -0.82
CA GLY A 283 -1.17 -4.65 -1.90
C GLY A 283 -2.53 -4.02 -1.60
N ASP A 284 -3.52 -4.87 -1.31
CA ASP A 284 -4.90 -4.42 -1.05
C ASP A 284 -5.05 -3.75 0.32
N ALA A 285 -4.35 -4.26 1.33
CA ALA A 285 -4.39 -3.70 2.69
C ALA A 285 -3.87 -2.26 2.77
N LEU A 286 -3.01 -1.84 1.82
CA LEU A 286 -2.49 -0.47 1.72
C LEU A 286 -3.21 0.37 0.65
N SER A 287 -4.29 -0.14 0.10
CA SER A 287 -5.12 0.62 -0.85
C SER A 287 -5.73 1.83 -0.17
N GLY A 288 -5.69 2.99 -0.81
CA GLY A 288 -6.29 4.22 -0.27
C GLY A 288 -5.36 5.08 0.61
N TYR A 289 -4.22 4.57 1.09
CA TYR A 289 -3.29 5.40 1.88
C TYR A 289 -2.40 6.27 0.99
N GLY A 290 -2.33 7.55 1.32
CA GLY A 290 -1.53 8.55 0.63
C GLY A 290 -2.25 9.27 -0.52
N ALA A 291 -1.85 10.50 -0.78
CA ALA A 291 -2.43 11.32 -1.82
C ALA A 291 -2.08 10.79 -3.22
N ALA A 292 -3.03 10.89 -4.14
CA ALA A 292 -2.79 10.57 -5.54
C ALA A 292 -1.68 11.44 -6.14
N LYS A 293 -0.82 10.85 -6.96
CA LYS A 293 0.26 11.58 -7.62
C LYS A 293 -0.30 12.46 -8.73
N LEU A 294 -0.07 13.75 -8.63
CA LEU A 294 -0.28 14.66 -9.74
C LEU A 294 0.85 14.45 -10.78
N LYS A 295 0.50 13.94 -11.95
CA LYS A 295 1.44 13.79 -13.07
C LYS A 295 1.76 15.16 -13.65
N TYR A 296 3.03 15.42 -13.97
CA TYR A 296 3.39 16.57 -14.80
C TYR A 296 2.69 16.47 -16.16
N ARG A 297 2.26 17.59 -16.69
CA ARG A 297 1.62 17.66 -18.00
C ARG A 297 2.57 18.18 -19.07
N ASP A 298 2.22 17.97 -20.30
CA ASP A 298 2.88 18.58 -21.45
C ASP A 298 2.69 20.10 -21.43
N TRP A 299 3.64 20.81 -21.99
CA TRP A 299 3.54 22.23 -22.27
C TRP A 299 2.85 22.44 -23.63
N SER A 300 1.92 23.36 -23.71
CA SER A 300 1.34 23.77 -24.97
C SER A 300 2.36 24.57 -25.80
N GLN A 301 2.13 24.70 -27.12
CA GLN A 301 2.95 25.56 -27.99
C GLN A 301 2.95 27.02 -27.54
N GLU A 302 1.84 27.50 -27.02
CA GLU A 302 1.72 28.86 -26.48
C GLU A 302 2.57 29.04 -25.22
N GLU A 303 2.54 28.08 -24.29
CA GLU A 303 3.38 28.13 -23.08
C GLU A 303 4.87 28.02 -23.39
N LEU A 304 5.24 27.23 -24.42
CA LEU A 304 6.62 27.20 -24.93
C LEU A 304 7.02 28.55 -25.46
N ARG A 305 6.21 29.17 -26.34
CA ARG A 305 6.51 30.53 -26.88
C ARG A 305 6.63 31.57 -25.77
N GLN A 306 5.69 31.59 -24.82
CA GLN A 306 5.75 32.48 -23.66
C GLN A 306 7.04 32.29 -22.86
N TYR A 307 7.46 31.06 -22.59
CA TYR A 307 8.68 30.79 -21.83
C TYR A 307 9.93 31.31 -22.57
N PHE A 308 10.05 31.03 -23.85
CA PHE A 308 11.25 31.39 -24.63
C PHE A 308 11.32 32.85 -25.01
N THR A 309 10.21 33.59 -25.00
CA THR A 309 10.20 35.06 -25.20
C THR A 309 10.38 35.85 -23.90
N MET A 310 10.29 35.23 -22.73
CA MET A 310 10.47 35.93 -21.45
C MET A 310 11.88 36.46 -21.28
N GLN A 311 12.01 37.60 -20.59
CA GLN A 311 13.31 38.15 -20.13
C GLN A 311 13.76 37.34 -18.87
N ILE A 312 14.56 36.33 -19.10
CA ILE A 312 15.13 35.42 -18.09
C ILE A 312 16.58 35.09 -18.47
N PRO A 313 17.41 34.59 -17.53
CA PRO A 313 18.81 34.29 -17.82
C PRO A 313 18.96 33.35 -19.04
N SER A 314 19.93 33.67 -19.93
CA SER A 314 20.18 32.92 -21.16
C SER A 314 20.46 31.43 -20.89
N GLN A 315 21.19 31.11 -19.81
CA GLN A 315 21.42 29.72 -19.39
C GLN A 315 20.13 28.97 -19.07
N ASP A 316 19.12 29.63 -18.48
CA ASP A 316 17.84 29.00 -18.13
C ASP A 316 17.01 28.73 -19.40
N LYS A 317 17.04 29.63 -20.38
CA LYS A 317 16.46 29.42 -21.70
C LYS A 317 17.13 28.25 -22.42
N LEU A 318 18.47 28.26 -22.47
CA LEU A 318 19.23 27.23 -23.16
C LEU A 318 19.01 25.85 -22.55
N ALA A 319 19.04 25.73 -21.20
CA ALA A 319 18.75 24.50 -20.53
C ALA A 319 17.34 23.98 -20.86
N ALA A 320 16.33 24.86 -20.87
CA ALA A 320 14.96 24.49 -21.25
C ALA A 320 14.86 24.10 -22.74
N ALA A 321 15.59 24.78 -23.66
CA ALA A 321 15.62 24.45 -25.08
C ALA A 321 16.18 23.03 -25.31
N ILE A 322 17.30 22.69 -24.68
CA ILE A 322 17.88 21.35 -24.75
C ILE A 322 16.88 20.32 -24.21
N LEU A 323 16.25 20.57 -23.04
CA LEU A 323 15.26 19.65 -22.46
C LEU A 323 14.03 19.44 -23.36
N ALA A 324 13.53 20.52 -23.98
CA ALA A 324 12.35 20.49 -24.84
C ALA A 324 12.59 19.74 -26.15
N THR A 325 13.82 19.78 -26.69
CA THR A 325 14.16 19.22 -28.00
C THR A 325 14.86 17.84 -27.94
N THR A 326 15.27 17.40 -26.75
CA THR A 326 15.95 16.09 -26.55
C THR A 326 15.23 15.17 -25.58
N GLY A 327 14.31 15.71 -24.78
CA GLY A 327 13.68 14.95 -23.70
C GLY A 327 14.66 14.46 -22.63
N ALA A 328 15.89 14.98 -22.56
CA ALA A 328 16.89 14.62 -21.56
C ALA A 328 16.42 14.89 -20.13
N ARG A 329 17.08 14.31 -19.14
CA ARG A 329 16.79 14.62 -17.74
C ARG A 329 17.56 15.87 -17.33
N LEU A 330 16.94 16.67 -16.44
CA LEU A 330 17.59 17.89 -15.95
C LEU A 330 18.93 17.59 -15.22
N ASP A 331 19.09 16.43 -14.58
CA ASP A 331 20.35 16.06 -13.94
C ASP A 331 21.45 15.68 -14.94
N GLU A 332 21.09 15.26 -16.15
CA GLU A 332 22.03 15.02 -17.26
C GLU A 332 22.52 16.36 -17.82
N ILE A 333 21.64 17.35 -17.96
CA ILE A 333 21.93 18.64 -18.59
C ILE A 333 22.58 19.64 -17.61
N ALA A 334 22.12 19.70 -16.38
CA ALA A 334 22.56 20.72 -15.42
C ALA A 334 24.07 20.68 -15.07
N LEU A 335 24.74 19.56 -15.35
CA LEU A 335 26.17 19.37 -15.12
C LEU A 335 26.96 19.22 -16.41
N LEU A 336 26.34 19.45 -17.57
CA LEU A 336 26.96 19.29 -18.88
C LEU A 336 28.25 20.15 -19.01
N GLU A 337 29.26 19.57 -19.59
CA GLU A 337 30.58 20.17 -19.82
C GLU A 337 30.83 20.36 -21.32
N TRP A 338 31.67 21.32 -21.67
CA TRP A 338 31.95 21.66 -23.09
C TRP A 338 32.62 20.49 -23.85
N ASP A 339 33.42 19.67 -23.21
CA ASP A 339 34.05 18.47 -23.79
C ASP A 339 33.09 17.31 -24.06
N GLN A 340 31.87 17.39 -23.55
CA GLN A 340 30.78 16.48 -23.86
C GLN A 340 29.96 16.86 -25.09
N LEU A 341 30.32 17.99 -25.74
CA LEU A 341 29.66 18.52 -26.93
C LEU A 341 30.48 18.13 -28.17
N HIS A 342 29.87 17.36 -29.04
CA HIS A 342 30.56 16.79 -30.19
C HIS A 342 29.85 17.16 -31.51
N SER A 343 30.64 17.22 -32.58
CA SER A 343 30.17 17.36 -33.95
C SER A 343 31.00 16.50 -34.88
N ASP A 344 30.37 15.98 -35.91
CA ASP A 344 31.05 15.22 -36.96
C ASP A 344 30.36 15.49 -38.30
N ILE A 345 31.06 15.19 -39.39
CA ILE A 345 30.54 15.28 -40.74
C ILE A 345 30.21 13.88 -41.23
N THR A 346 28.97 13.67 -41.59
CA THR A 346 28.50 12.40 -42.14
C THR A 346 28.97 12.18 -43.54
N GLU A 347 28.92 10.93 -44.06
CA GLU A 347 29.32 10.58 -45.42
C GLU A 347 28.60 11.38 -46.51
N ASP A 348 27.35 11.83 -46.23
CA ASP A 348 26.56 12.71 -47.11
C ASP A 348 26.89 14.24 -46.93
N GLY A 349 27.98 14.55 -46.22
CA GLY A 349 28.48 15.92 -46.03
C GLY A 349 27.69 16.79 -45.05
N LYS A 350 26.75 16.23 -44.30
CA LYS A 350 25.99 16.96 -43.29
C LYS A 350 26.70 16.95 -41.95
N THR A 351 26.75 18.10 -41.30
CA THR A 351 27.23 18.18 -39.91
C THR A 351 26.15 17.73 -38.94
N VAL A 352 26.48 16.81 -38.08
CA VAL A 352 25.63 16.31 -37.01
C VAL A 352 26.22 16.63 -35.66
N HIS A 353 25.36 16.86 -34.68
CA HIS A 353 25.76 17.29 -33.34
C HIS A 353 25.13 16.39 -32.27
N TRP A 354 25.86 16.15 -31.17
CA TRP A 354 25.33 15.40 -30.05
C TRP A 354 25.96 15.78 -28.72
N LEU A 355 25.26 15.45 -27.64
CA LEU A 355 25.77 15.48 -26.27
C LEU A 355 26.17 14.07 -25.86
N ASP A 356 27.38 13.92 -25.37
CA ASP A 356 27.87 12.65 -24.81
C ASP A 356 27.57 12.58 -23.30
N VAL A 357 26.58 11.76 -22.94
CA VAL A 357 26.25 11.48 -21.54
C VAL A 357 26.58 10.03 -21.17
N THR A 358 27.55 9.42 -21.85
CA THR A 358 28.02 8.05 -21.57
C THR A 358 28.83 7.98 -20.29
N GLU A 359 29.52 9.07 -19.94
CA GLU A 359 30.30 9.21 -18.71
C GLU A 359 29.62 10.16 -17.73
N GLY A 360 29.97 10.05 -16.47
CA GLY A 360 29.45 10.93 -15.41
C GLY A 360 28.35 10.33 -14.51
N ILE A 361 27.65 11.20 -13.78
CA ILE A 361 26.64 10.81 -12.75
C ILE A 361 25.29 10.57 -13.42
N VAL A 362 25.17 9.50 -14.20
CA VAL A 362 23.87 9.10 -14.78
C VAL A 362 23.10 8.17 -13.84
N LYS A 363 21.79 8.10 -14.00
CA LYS A 363 20.90 7.39 -13.08
C LYS A 363 21.04 5.87 -13.14
N ASN A 364 21.21 5.32 -14.35
CA ASN A 364 21.31 3.90 -14.63
C ASN A 364 22.02 3.68 -16.00
N ARG A 365 22.41 2.43 -16.34
CA ARG A 365 23.04 2.07 -17.61
C ARG A 365 22.32 2.61 -18.85
N PRO A 366 21.00 2.44 -19.02
CA PRO A 366 20.28 2.98 -20.18
C PRO A 366 20.31 4.50 -20.31
N SER A 367 20.75 5.23 -19.28
CA SER A 367 20.93 6.69 -19.35
C SER A 367 22.25 7.08 -20.01
N ARG A 368 23.20 6.15 -20.18
CA ARG A 368 24.47 6.39 -20.88
C ARG A 368 24.23 6.30 -22.38
N ARG A 369 24.30 7.42 -23.07
CA ARG A 369 24.00 7.49 -24.50
C ARG A 369 24.53 8.77 -25.14
N LEU A 370 24.57 8.79 -26.47
CA LEU A 370 24.72 10.00 -27.26
C LEU A 370 23.34 10.61 -27.52
N ILE A 371 23.16 11.88 -27.18
CA ILE A 371 21.89 12.59 -27.37
C ILE A 371 22.01 13.49 -28.60
N PRO A 372 21.28 13.23 -29.70
CA PRO A 372 21.34 14.04 -30.89
C PRO A 372 20.78 15.45 -30.58
N VAL A 373 21.43 16.46 -31.16
CA VAL A 373 21.09 17.89 -30.99
C VAL A 373 20.75 18.48 -32.34
N LEU A 374 19.57 19.11 -32.44
CA LEU A 374 19.17 19.81 -33.65
C LEU A 374 20.10 21.00 -33.96
N PRO A 375 20.39 21.30 -35.24
CA PRO A 375 21.31 22.36 -35.63
C PRO A 375 20.99 23.72 -34.98
N LYS A 376 19.71 24.09 -34.92
CA LYS A 376 19.26 25.33 -34.29
C LYS A 376 19.59 25.42 -32.80
N VAL A 377 19.45 24.30 -32.08
CA VAL A 377 19.81 24.23 -30.64
C VAL A 377 21.31 24.24 -30.46
N TRP A 378 22.05 23.64 -31.40
CA TRP A 378 23.51 23.68 -31.40
C TRP A 378 24.04 25.12 -31.59
N GLU A 379 23.45 25.91 -32.48
CA GLU A 379 23.78 27.34 -32.62
C GLU A 379 23.58 28.12 -31.31
N LEU A 380 22.47 27.88 -30.62
CA LEU A 380 22.22 28.46 -29.30
C LEU A 380 23.26 28.07 -28.26
N ILE A 381 23.72 26.81 -28.29
CA ILE A 381 24.80 26.32 -27.41
C ILE A 381 26.12 27.08 -27.75
N GLN A 382 26.48 27.21 -29.02
CA GLN A 382 27.72 27.85 -29.43
C GLN A 382 27.75 29.37 -29.12
N GLN A 383 26.58 30.02 -29.11
CA GLN A 383 26.44 31.44 -28.75
C GLN A 383 26.42 31.64 -27.22
N HIS A 384 26.27 30.56 -26.45
CA HIS A 384 26.20 30.66 -24.98
C HIS A 384 27.56 31.10 -24.41
N PRO A 385 27.59 32.10 -23.50
CA PRO A 385 28.85 32.58 -22.93
C PRO A 385 29.55 31.47 -22.11
N LYS A 386 30.86 31.36 -22.27
CA LYS A 386 31.66 30.42 -21.49
C LYS A 386 31.61 30.76 -20.01
N ASN A 387 31.60 29.72 -19.21
CA ASN A 387 31.54 29.84 -17.76
C ASN A 387 32.80 30.59 -17.24
N THR A 388 32.60 31.68 -16.51
CA THR A 388 33.68 32.44 -15.89
C THR A 388 34.09 31.91 -14.51
N ASN A 389 33.45 30.88 -14.01
CA ASN A 389 33.79 30.25 -12.72
C ASN A 389 35.11 29.49 -12.83
N THR A 390 36.16 30.02 -12.22
CA THR A 390 37.51 29.45 -12.25
C THR A 390 37.61 28.05 -11.61
N LYS A 391 36.64 27.67 -10.77
CA LYS A 391 36.58 26.31 -10.14
C LYS A 391 36.01 25.25 -11.05
N GLU A 392 35.16 25.62 -11.99
CA GLU A 392 34.48 24.69 -12.92
C GLU A 392 34.37 25.33 -14.31
N PRO A 393 35.52 25.68 -14.96
CA PRO A 393 35.51 26.50 -16.19
C PRO A 393 34.93 25.75 -17.40
N ASN A 394 34.97 24.40 -17.34
CA ASN A 394 34.51 23.56 -18.46
C ASN A 394 32.99 23.35 -18.47
N ARG A 395 32.25 23.79 -17.43
CA ARG A 395 30.81 23.58 -17.38
C ARG A 395 30.06 24.55 -18.33
N LEU A 396 29.08 23.98 -19.02
CA LEU A 396 28.17 24.77 -19.86
C LEU A 396 27.27 25.70 -19.00
N PHE A 397 26.80 25.24 -17.84
CA PHE A 397 25.89 25.96 -16.96
C PHE A 397 26.51 26.28 -15.60
N THR A 398 26.14 27.41 -14.99
CA THR A 398 26.64 27.88 -13.70
C THR A 398 25.82 27.44 -12.48
N TYR A 399 24.88 26.48 -12.63
CA TYR A 399 24.06 26.02 -11.52
C TYR A 399 24.93 25.40 -10.41
N ALA A 400 24.79 25.92 -9.19
CA ALA A 400 25.60 25.44 -8.05
C ALA A 400 25.30 23.98 -7.70
N ARG A 401 26.36 23.21 -7.40
CA ARG A 401 26.23 21.84 -6.91
C ARG A 401 25.64 21.80 -5.49
N GLY A 402 24.80 20.82 -5.24
CA GLY A 402 24.33 20.47 -3.89
C GLY A 402 25.37 19.62 -3.14
N LYS A 403 25.07 19.27 -1.88
CA LYS A 403 25.91 18.36 -1.07
C LYS A 403 26.12 16.98 -1.71
N ASP A 404 25.19 16.56 -2.56
CA ASP A 404 25.23 15.31 -3.33
C ASP A 404 26.01 15.41 -4.65
N GLY A 405 26.73 16.50 -4.87
CA GLY A 405 27.50 16.77 -6.08
C GLY A 405 26.66 17.15 -7.31
N LYS A 406 25.30 17.16 -7.21
CA LYS A 406 24.39 17.43 -8.31
C LYS A 406 23.91 18.87 -8.35
N ALA A 407 23.75 19.42 -9.56
CA ALA A 407 23.22 20.78 -9.79
C ALA A 407 21.69 20.80 -10.02
N GLN A 408 21.06 19.65 -10.25
CA GLN A 408 19.64 19.51 -10.59
C GLN A 408 18.68 20.28 -9.66
N ASN A 409 18.89 20.24 -8.34
CA ASN A 409 17.99 20.90 -7.40
C ASN A 409 18.02 22.43 -7.53
N LYS A 410 19.19 23.01 -7.80
CA LYS A 410 19.34 24.46 -8.00
C LYS A 410 18.79 24.88 -9.37
N ALA A 411 19.15 24.15 -10.43
CA ALA A 411 18.59 24.33 -11.77
C ALA A 411 17.06 24.23 -11.76
N SER A 412 16.50 23.18 -11.15
CA SER A 412 15.06 22.98 -11.07
C SER A 412 14.33 24.14 -10.38
N ARG A 413 14.90 24.70 -9.30
CA ARG A 413 14.30 25.85 -8.60
C ARG A 413 14.28 27.10 -9.49
N ALA A 414 15.39 27.40 -10.18
CA ALA A 414 15.47 28.54 -11.09
C ALA A 414 14.42 28.40 -12.22
N LEU A 415 14.44 27.28 -12.91
CA LEU A 415 13.56 27.03 -14.05
C LEU A 415 12.07 26.99 -13.65
N ILE A 416 11.70 26.37 -12.50
CA ILE A 416 10.32 26.35 -12.01
C ILE A 416 9.84 27.75 -11.62
N ALA A 417 10.73 28.62 -11.10
CA ALA A 417 10.34 29.99 -10.79
C ALA A 417 9.86 30.73 -12.05
N HIS A 418 10.46 30.47 -13.20
CA HIS A 418 9.99 31.02 -14.49
C HIS A 418 8.65 30.39 -14.91
N CYS A 419 8.49 29.08 -14.75
CA CYS A 419 7.20 28.42 -15.00
C CYS A 419 6.06 29.08 -14.19
N ARG A 420 6.30 29.47 -12.94
CA ARG A 420 5.27 30.10 -12.08
C ARG A 420 4.86 31.49 -12.53
N LYS A 421 5.63 32.15 -13.40
CA LYS A 421 5.23 33.43 -14.05
C LYS A 421 4.21 33.19 -15.18
N ILE A 422 4.18 32.00 -15.77
CA ILE A 422 3.27 31.63 -16.87
C ILE A 422 1.99 30.97 -16.31
N SER A 423 2.14 30.03 -15.35
CA SER A 423 1.02 29.26 -14.85
C SER A 423 1.18 28.91 -13.36
N THR A 424 0.08 29.00 -12.62
CA THR A 424 -0.03 28.53 -11.22
C THR A 424 -0.26 27.03 -11.12
N ASP A 425 -0.59 26.33 -12.22
CA ASP A 425 -0.76 24.87 -12.24
C ASP A 425 0.57 24.19 -11.88
N ILE A 426 0.58 23.48 -10.75
CA ILE A 426 1.78 22.80 -10.26
C ILE A 426 2.26 21.67 -11.18
N ARG A 427 1.39 21.15 -12.06
CA ARG A 427 1.74 20.14 -13.08
C ARG A 427 2.54 20.74 -14.22
N PHE A 428 2.46 22.07 -14.42
CA PHE A 428 3.29 22.82 -15.34
C PHE A 428 4.67 23.07 -14.72
N ALA A 429 5.62 22.22 -15.04
CA ALA A 429 6.95 22.21 -14.45
C ALA A 429 8.00 21.75 -15.49
N ILE A 430 9.26 22.03 -15.25
CA ILE A 430 10.36 21.71 -16.18
C ILE A 430 10.40 20.21 -16.58
N HIS A 431 10.04 19.30 -15.68
CA HIS A 431 9.97 17.88 -16.06
C HIS A 431 8.87 17.61 -17.11
N GLY A 432 7.88 18.49 -17.24
CA GLY A 432 6.88 18.47 -18.31
C GLY A 432 7.48 18.58 -19.71
N LEU A 433 8.61 19.28 -19.88
CA LEU A 433 9.30 19.39 -21.18
C LEU A 433 9.69 18.03 -21.77
N ARG A 434 10.08 17.08 -20.92
CA ARG A 434 10.32 15.70 -21.36
C ARG A 434 9.04 14.97 -21.82
N HIS A 435 7.89 15.30 -21.24
CA HIS A 435 6.59 14.82 -21.73
C HIS A 435 6.25 15.49 -23.05
N THR A 436 6.43 16.80 -23.13
CA THR A 436 6.25 17.61 -24.35
C THR A 436 7.07 17.05 -25.51
N PHE A 437 8.37 16.79 -25.31
CA PHE A 437 9.23 16.16 -26.31
C PHE A 437 8.65 14.82 -26.79
N ASN A 438 8.24 13.94 -25.87
CA ASN A 438 7.64 12.65 -26.25
C ASN A 438 6.34 12.83 -27.05
N THR A 439 5.54 13.85 -26.74
CA THR A 439 4.31 14.17 -27.47
C THR A 439 4.62 14.75 -28.85
N MET A 440 5.59 15.64 -28.98
CA MET A 440 6.07 16.15 -30.27
C MET A 440 6.58 15.02 -31.16
N CYS A 441 7.38 14.10 -30.63
CA CYS A 441 7.85 12.93 -31.36
C CYS A 441 6.70 12.03 -31.85
N ARG A 442 5.67 11.81 -31.02
CA ARG A 442 4.48 11.04 -31.45
C ARG A 442 3.73 11.74 -32.59
N ASN A 443 3.54 13.05 -32.46
CA ASN A 443 2.85 13.83 -33.48
C ASN A 443 3.63 13.86 -34.81
N ALA A 444 4.96 13.85 -34.75
CA ALA A 444 5.85 13.74 -35.90
C ALA A 444 6.05 12.30 -36.40
N LEU A 445 5.33 11.33 -35.84
CA LEU A 445 5.40 9.90 -36.19
C LEU A 445 6.80 9.29 -36.04
N ILE A 446 7.61 9.81 -35.12
CA ILE A 446 8.93 9.26 -34.82
C ILE A 446 8.76 7.91 -34.13
N ASP A 447 9.52 6.90 -34.58
CA ASP A 447 9.49 5.55 -34.08
C ASP A 447 9.66 5.47 -32.55
N THR A 448 8.98 4.52 -31.92
CA THR A 448 8.96 4.39 -30.46
C THR A 448 10.33 3.98 -29.91
N GLU A 449 11.03 3.07 -30.57
CA GLU A 449 12.34 2.60 -30.12
C GLU A 449 13.35 3.73 -30.16
N MET A 450 13.40 4.48 -31.27
CA MET A 450 14.24 5.67 -31.43
C MET A 450 13.94 6.70 -30.32
N ARG A 451 12.67 7.02 -30.09
CA ARG A 451 12.26 7.94 -29.02
C ARG A 451 12.69 7.47 -27.63
N GLU A 452 12.47 6.19 -27.30
CA GLU A 452 12.88 5.61 -26.01
C GLU A 452 14.41 5.62 -25.86
N PHE A 453 15.16 5.40 -26.92
CA PHE A 453 16.62 5.53 -26.93
C PHE A 453 17.04 6.99 -26.62
N ILE A 454 16.54 7.96 -27.37
CA ILE A 454 16.90 9.39 -27.20
C ILE A 454 16.62 9.84 -25.77
N VAL A 455 15.47 9.48 -25.18
CA VAL A 455 15.14 9.84 -23.81
C VAL A 455 15.84 8.99 -22.74
N GLY A 456 16.55 7.90 -23.11
CA GLY A 456 17.22 6.99 -22.17
C GLY A 456 16.25 6.16 -21.33
N ARG A 457 15.26 5.55 -21.99
CA ARG A 457 14.34 4.55 -21.45
C ARG A 457 14.49 3.19 -22.10
N GLY A 458 15.37 3.06 -23.12
CA GLY A 458 15.64 1.80 -23.80
C GLY A 458 15.98 0.70 -22.81
N GLY A 459 15.58 -0.52 -23.14
CA GLY A 459 15.80 -1.72 -22.31
C GLY A 459 17.29 -2.07 -22.14
N ASP A 460 17.58 -2.92 -21.15
CA ASP A 460 18.93 -3.45 -20.85
C ASP A 460 19.43 -4.44 -21.94
N GLY A 461 18.90 -4.40 -23.18
CA GLY A 461 19.29 -5.30 -24.27
C GLY A 461 20.73 -5.03 -24.74
N GLU A 462 21.46 -6.09 -25.06
CA GLU A 462 22.85 -6.03 -25.58
C GLU A 462 22.98 -5.16 -26.83
N GLY A 463 21.92 -5.00 -27.65
CA GLY A 463 21.86 -4.13 -28.79
C GLY A 463 21.98 -2.63 -28.50
N ALA A 464 21.76 -2.19 -27.25
CA ALA A 464 21.86 -0.77 -26.87
C ALA A 464 23.32 -0.26 -26.83
N ASN A 465 24.31 -1.12 -26.88
CA ASN A 465 25.72 -0.77 -26.76
C ASN A 465 26.51 -0.76 -28.12
N TYR A 466 25.89 -1.22 -29.20
CA TYR A 466 26.53 -1.27 -30.51
C TYR A 466 26.01 -0.17 -31.45
N GLY A 467 26.92 0.61 -32.05
CA GLY A 467 26.60 1.54 -33.13
C GLY A 467 26.01 2.89 -32.72
N GLN A 468 26.24 3.39 -31.50
CA GLN A 468 25.67 4.65 -31.00
C GLN A 468 25.96 5.84 -31.92
N ALA A 469 27.19 5.98 -32.47
CA ALA A 469 27.55 7.08 -33.34
C ALA A 469 26.84 7.01 -34.71
N ALA A 470 26.68 5.80 -35.28
CA ALA A 470 25.99 5.59 -36.55
C ALA A 470 24.47 5.96 -36.47
N HIS A 471 23.89 5.86 -35.29
CA HIS A 471 22.49 6.21 -35.09
C HIS A 471 22.23 7.72 -34.96
N VAL A 472 23.24 8.53 -34.57
CA VAL A 472 23.07 9.97 -34.36
C VAL A 472 22.55 10.68 -35.61
N SER A 473 23.12 10.40 -36.79
CA SER A 473 22.70 10.99 -38.06
C SER A 473 21.26 10.64 -38.45
N THR A 474 20.90 9.36 -38.22
CA THR A 474 19.53 8.88 -38.47
C THR A 474 18.54 9.56 -37.54
N TYR A 475 18.89 9.69 -36.26
CA TYR A 475 18.02 10.30 -35.26
C TYR A 475 17.83 11.82 -35.51
N ILE A 476 18.87 12.52 -35.94
CA ILE A 476 18.75 13.94 -36.29
C ILE A 476 17.80 14.15 -37.46
N LYS A 477 17.87 13.36 -38.54
CA LYS A 477 16.93 13.39 -39.67
C LYS A 477 15.47 13.27 -39.21
N GLU A 478 15.22 12.40 -38.25
CA GLU A 478 13.87 12.22 -37.68
C GLU A 478 13.48 13.39 -36.78
N LEU A 479 14.39 13.89 -35.94
CA LEU A 479 14.15 15.04 -35.07
C LEU A 479 13.91 16.35 -35.84
N GLU A 480 14.43 16.50 -37.04
CA GLU A 480 14.16 17.66 -37.93
C GLU A 480 12.67 17.81 -38.29
N LYS A 481 11.87 16.72 -38.12
CA LYS A 481 10.41 16.77 -38.30
C LYS A 481 9.68 17.46 -37.15
N LEU A 482 10.35 17.73 -36.03
CA LEU A 482 9.73 18.37 -34.86
C LEU A 482 9.45 19.86 -35.13
N ASP A 483 8.27 20.34 -34.76
CA ASP A 483 7.97 21.76 -34.70
C ASP A 483 8.66 22.38 -33.49
N ILE A 484 9.79 23.07 -33.76
CA ILE A 484 10.58 23.83 -32.79
C ILE A 484 10.50 25.33 -33.00
N SER A 485 9.46 25.83 -33.69
CA SER A 485 9.23 27.26 -33.97
C SER A 485 9.15 28.12 -32.70
N PHE A 486 8.84 27.56 -31.57
CA PHE A 486 8.87 28.25 -30.28
C PHE A 486 10.27 28.79 -29.89
N LEU A 487 11.33 28.29 -30.50
CA LEU A 487 12.70 28.78 -30.30
C LEU A 487 13.03 30.04 -31.17
N ASP A 488 12.18 30.41 -32.13
CA ASP A 488 12.44 31.58 -33.01
C ASP A 488 12.54 32.87 -32.21
N GLY A 489 11.78 33.00 -31.14
CA GLY A 489 11.83 34.12 -30.21
C GLY A 489 13.15 34.29 -29.46
N MET A 490 13.95 33.23 -29.29
CA MET A 490 15.27 33.32 -28.65
C MET A 490 16.27 34.03 -29.54
N LEU A 491 16.32 33.69 -30.85
CA LEU A 491 17.25 34.23 -31.82
C LEU A 491 16.95 35.71 -32.19
N ALA A 492 15.69 36.12 -32.07
CA ALA A 492 15.28 37.50 -32.35
C ALA A 492 15.75 38.50 -31.28
N ILE A 493 15.80 38.10 -30.03
CA ILE A 493 16.18 38.98 -28.90
C ILE A 493 17.70 39.22 -28.87
N GLU A 494 18.50 38.20 -29.22
CA GLU A 494 19.97 38.32 -29.21
C GLU A 494 20.54 39.16 -30.36
N LYS A 495 19.77 39.38 -31.45
CA LYS A 495 20.16 40.27 -32.55
C LYS A 495 19.88 41.76 -32.27
N GLN A 496 19.16 42.07 -31.18
CA GLN A 496 18.82 43.46 -30.81
C GLN A 496 19.61 43.98 -29.61
N GLY A 497 20.50 43.18 -29.01
CA GLY A 497 21.43 43.58 -27.92
C GLY A 497 22.88 43.55 -28.36
#